data_7738945a6000c6b4650929c9f1022d99
#
_entry.id   7738945a6000c6b4650929c9f1022d99
#
_cell.length_a   1.000
_cell.length_b   1.000
_cell.length_c   1.000
_cell.angle_alpha   90.00
_cell.angle_beta   90.00
_cell.angle_gamma   90.00
#
_symmetry.space_group_name_H-M   'P 1'
#
loop_
_entity.id
_entity.type
_entity.pdbx_description
1 polymer ?
#
loop_
_entity_poly.entity_id
_entity_poly.type
_entity_poly.pdbx_seq_one_letter_code
_entity_poly.pdbx_strand_id
1 'polypeptide(L)'
;MKYQNLLSPITINGITLKSRMTHAKSSGGLDGSDQQFEKATRYYTNVAKNGAALVCMIVGTWPDCEGKRSVMSRLNMDDPGIQEGFTKMIDEVHKYDTLCTASLMNVEPQELNISHLDKWDFNFQGDYNPNFKNKPEISAARIEGMIDDFVYQCKELKRIGFDGVTFYMCYRASILANAISPVLNQRTDQWGGN
;
A
#
# COMPACT_ATOMS: atom_id res chain seq x y z
N MET A 1 17.76 -7.59 30.25
CA MET A 1 17.45 -6.51 29.30
C MET A 1 16.02 -6.03 29.58
N LYS A 2 15.75 -4.72 29.73
CA LYS A 2 14.43 -4.19 30.20
C LYS A 2 13.25 -4.52 29.25
N TYR A 3 13.49 -4.76 27.96
CA TYR A 3 12.47 -5.00 26.94
C TYR A 3 12.77 -6.27 26.12
N GLN A 4 13.10 -7.34 26.79
CA GLN A 4 13.57 -8.57 26.15
C GLN A 4 12.59 -9.12 25.10
N ASN A 5 11.28 -9.13 25.40
CA ASN A 5 10.27 -9.65 24.48
C ASN A 5 10.14 -8.77 23.22
N LEU A 6 10.28 -7.44 23.34
CA LEU A 6 10.20 -6.52 22.22
C LEU A 6 11.42 -6.65 21.30
N LEU A 7 12.58 -6.87 21.88
CA LEU A 7 13.86 -6.92 21.17
C LEU A 7 14.27 -8.34 20.74
N SER A 8 13.47 -9.36 21.10
CA SER A 8 13.72 -10.73 20.65
C SER A 8 13.27 -10.94 19.20
N PRO A 9 13.98 -11.78 18.44
CA PRO A 9 13.54 -12.17 17.10
C PRO A 9 12.17 -12.84 17.11
N ILE A 10 11.48 -12.76 15.97
CA ILE A 10 10.24 -13.48 15.71
C ILE A 10 10.23 -14.01 14.28
N THR A 11 9.84 -15.26 14.09
CA THR A 11 9.67 -15.85 12.77
C THR A 11 8.20 -15.87 12.40
N ILE A 12 7.87 -15.31 11.24
CA ILE A 12 6.52 -15.25 10.68
C ILE A 12 6.59 -15.82 9.27
N ASN A 13 5.85 -16.89 9.01
CA ASN A 13 5.80 -17.56 7.71
C ASN A 13 7.20 -17.83 7.09
N GLY A 14 8.14 -18.33 7.91
CA GLY A 14 9.50 -18.65 7.47
C GLY A 14 10.47 -17.45 7.36
N ILE A 15 10.00 -16.24 7.58
CA ILE A 15 10.83 -15.02 7.59
C ILE A 15 11.12 -14.61 9.03
N THR A 16 12.40 -14.48 9.38
CA THR A 16 12.81 -14.06 10.72
C THR A 16 13.08 -12.57 10.77
N LEU A 17 12.33 -11.87 11.60
CA LEU A 17 12.54 -10.48 11.95
C LEU A 17 13.49 -10.40 13.16
N LYS A 18 14.49 -9.51 13.11
CA LYS A 18 15.50 -9.32 14.18
C LYS A 18 14.92 -8.85 15.51
N SER A 19 13.75 -8.22 15.48
CA SER A 19 13.01 -7.70 16.64
C SER A 19 11.51 -7.67 16.32
N ARG A 20 10.69 -7.35 17.32
CA ARG A 20 9.24 -7.14 17.13
C ARG A 20 8.86 -5.69 16.86
N MET A 21 9.85 -4.83 16.63
CA MET A 21 9.62 -3.43 16.29
C MET A 21 9.45 -3.27 14.77
N THR A 22 8.34 -2.71 14.38
CA THR A 22 8.05 -2.38 12.99
C THR A 22 7.78 -0.89 12.86
N HIS A 23 8.20 -0.31 11.75
CA HIS A 23 7.87 1.06 11.41
C HIS A 23 6.63 1.06 10.51
N ALA A 24 5.57 1.71 10.97
CA ALA A 24 4.32 1.83 10.23
C ALA A 24 4.51 2.60 8.90
N LYS A 25 3.54 2.47 8.01
CA LYS A 25 3.53 3.10 6.69
C LYS A 25 3.85 4.60 6.77
N SER A 26 4.86 5.02 6.01
CA SER A 26 5.28 6.42 5.89
C SER A 26 5.83 6.69 4.49
N SER A 27 5.78 7.95 4.05
CA SER A 27 6.47 8.38 2.82
C SER A 27 7.98 8.53 3.02
N GLY A 28 8.42 8.70 4.26
CA GLY A 28 9.84 8.89 4.59
C GLY A 28 10.50 10.10 3.92
N GLY A 29 9.72 10.95 3.26
CA GLY A 29 10.22 12.08 2.45
C GLY A 29 10.14 11.87 0.95
N LEU A 30 9.47 10.80 0.48
CA LEU A 30 9.10 10.61 -0.92
C LEU A 30 7.97 11.59 -1.27
N ASP A 31 8.34 12.72 -1.84
CA ASP A 31 7.46 13.87 -2.09
C ASP A 31 7.39 14.31 -3.55
N GLY A 32 8.09 13.59 -4.44
CA GLY A 32 8.21 13.91 -5.86
C GLY A 32 9.31 14.92 -6.19
N SER A 33 10.09 15.39 -5.20
CA SER A 33 11.24 16.28 -5.43
C SER A 33 12.47 15.52 -5.91
N ASP A 34 13.42 16.24 -6.53
CA ASP A 34 14.69 15.64 -7.00
C ASP A 34 15.52 15.00 -5.89
N GLN A 35 15.36 15.45 -4.64
CA GLN A 35 16.06 14.94 -3.47
C GLN A 35 15.27 13.88 -2.67
N GLN A 36 14.12 13.44 -3.18
CA GLN A 36 13.23 12.56 -2.44
C GLN A 36 13.90 11.26 -1.98
N PHE A 37 14.67 10.61 -2.84
CA PHE A 37 15.32 9.35 -2.48
C PHE A 37 16.45 9.53 -1.47
N GLU A 38 17.20 10.63 -1.52
CA GLU A 38 18.20 10.95 -0.51
C GLU A 38 17.56 11.15 0.87
N LYS A 39 16.49 11.94 0.94
CA LYS A 39 15.73 12.17 2.17
C LYS A 39 15.14 10.87 2.73
N ALA A 40 14.48 10.09 1.88
CA ALA A 40 13.85 8.84 2.27
C ALA A 40 14.88 7.79 2.71
N THR A 41 15.99 7.63 1.99
CA THR A 41 17.08 6.73 2.37
C THR A 41 17.62 7.09 3.75
N ARG A 42 17.93 8.34 4.00
CA ARG A 42 18.38 8.82 5.32
C ARG A 42 17.35 8.53 6.41
N TYR A 43 16.08 8.75 6.12
CA TYR A 43 15.00 8.50 7.08
C TYR A 43 14.91 7.02 7.43
N TYR A 44 14.74 6.14 6.44
CA TYR A 44 14.55 4.71 6.68
C TYR A 44 15.80 4.01 7.23
N THR A 45 16.99 4.41 6.81
CA THR A 45 18.23 3.88 7.41
C THR A 45 18.38 4.28 8.87
N ASN A 46 17.95 5.49 9.27
CA ASN A 46 17.93 5.87 10.68
C ASN A 46 16.95 5.01 11.48
N VAL A 47 15.77 4.72 10.94
CA VAL A 47 14.78 3.82 11.57
C VAL A 47 15.37 2.41 11.73
N ALA A 48 16.02 1.89 10.69
CA ALA A 48 16.66 0.57 10.68
C ALA A 48 17.81 0.46 11.71
N LYS A 49 18.68 1.48 11.77
CA LYS A 49 19.78 1.59 12.75
C LYS A 49 19.28 1.58 14.20
N ASN A 50 18.10 2.15 14.43
CA ASN A 50 17.50 2.23 15.78
C ASN A 50 16.64 0.99 16.12
N GLY A 51 16.79 -0.10 15.40
CA GLY A 51 16.32 -1.42 15.80
C GLY A 51 15.00 -1.88 15.17
N ALA A 52 14.40 -1.11 14.26
CA ALA A 52 13.25 -1.61 13.51
C ALA A 52 13.66 -2.84 12.67
N ALA A 53 12.84 -3.89 12.74
CA ALA A 53 13.05 -5.11 11.97
C ALA A 53 12.31 -5.09 10.63
N LEU A 54 11.31 -4.22 10.50
CA LEU A 54 10.51 -4.04 9.31
C LEU A 54 10.16 -2.57 9.15
N VAL A 55 10.29 -2.06 7.94
CA VAL A 55 9.78 -0.75 7.54
C VAL A 55 8.75 -0.89 6.43
N CYS A 56 7.64 -0.17 6.53
CA CYS A 56 6.62 -0.11 5.50
C CYS A 56 6.72 1.23 4.77
N MET A 57 7.00 1.16 3.48
CA MET A 57 7.21 2.33 2.62
C MET A 57 5.98 2.58 1.75
N ILE A 58 5.61 3.84 1.57
CA ILE A 58 4.66 4.21 0.52
C ILE A 58 5.40 4.15 -0.81
N VAL A 59 4.83 3.45 -1.76
CA VAL A 59 5.32 3.39 -3.13
C VAL A 59 4.42 4.18 -4.06
N GLY A 60 4.88 4.38 -5.30
CA GLY A 60 4.09 4.96 -6.36
C GLY A 60 3.00 4.03 -6.88
N THR A 61 2.41 4.43 -7.99
CA THR A 61 1.40 3.63 -8.67
C THR A 61 1.81 3.31 -10.10
N TRP A 62 1.39 2.15 -10.56
CA TRP A 62 1.32 1.80 -11.97
C TRP A 62 -0.04 2.21 -12.55
N PRO A 63 -0.19 2.34 -13.86
CA PRO A 63 -1.50 2.38 -14.49
C PRO A 63 -2.28 1.10 -14.15
N ASP A 64 -3.57 1.23 -13.97
CA ASP A 64 -4.46 0.09 -13.84
C ASP A 64 -4.78 -0.55 -15.21
N CYS A 65 -5.60 -1.60 -15.21
CA CYS A 65 -6.03 -2.30 -16.43
C CYS A 65 -6.79 -1.42 -17.44
N GLU A 66 -7.21 -0.22 -17.05
CA GLU A 66 -7.80 0.80 -17.93
C GLU A 66 -6.80 1.93 -18.30
N GLY A 67 -5.53 1.80 -17.90
CA GLY A 67 -4.50 2.81 -18.12
C GLY A 67 -4.59 4.04 -17.21
N LYS A 68 -5.42 3.98 -16.16
CA LYS A 68 -5.59 5.08 -15.21
C LYS A 68 -4.58 4.97 -14.06
N ARG A 69 -4.17 6.10 -13.52
CA ARG A 69 -3.27 6.17 -12.34
C ARG A 69 -4.02 6.73 -11.15
N SER A 70 -3.72 6.20 -9.97
CA SER A 70 -4.23 6.78 -8.73
C SER A 70 -3.71 8.19 -8.55
N VAL A 71 -4.63 9.11 -8.28
CA VAL A 71 -4.32 10.52 -7.97
C VAL A 71 -3.63 10.71 -6.61
N MET A 72 -3.60 9.68 -5.80
CA MET A 72 -3.01 9.72 -4.45
C MET A 72 -1.49 9.52 -4.45
N SER A 73 -0.89 9.08 -5.56
CA SER A 73 0.55 8.91 -5.66
C SER A 73 1.16 9.88 -6.67
N ARG A 74 2.21 10.56 -6.25
CA ARG A 74 3.02 11.44 -7.11
C ARG A 74 4.12 10.69 -7.85
N LEU A 75 4.37 9.42 -7.50
CA LEU A 75 5.45 8.61 -8.06
C LEU A 75 4.91 7.73 -9.17
N ASN A 76 5.55 7.82 -10.31
CA ASN A 76 5.27 6.96 -11.46
C ASN A 76 6.15 5.71 -11.37
N MET A 77 5.57 4.56 -11.05
CA MET A 77 6.31 3.30 -10.92
C MET A 77 6.73 2.68 -12.26
N ASP A 78 6.26 3.20 -13.42
CA ASP A 78 6.80 2.81 -14.73
C ASP A 78 8.12 3.52 -15.05
N ASP A 79 8.49 4.54 -14.28
CA ASP A 79 9.73 5.27 -14.46
C ASP A 79 10.91 4.42 -13.91
N PRO A 80 11.86 4.00 -14.78
CA PRO A 80 13.03 3.23 -14.34
C PRO A 80 13.87 3.95 -13.29
N GLY A 81 13.94 5.27 -13.32
CA GLY A 81 14.68 6.06 -12.33
C GLY A 81 14.03 5.99 -10.95
N ILE A 82 12.68 5.96 -10.88
CA ILE A 82 11.95 5.76 -9.64
C ILE A 82 12.18 4.34 -9.10
N GLN A 83 12.13 3.32 -9.95
CA GLN A 83 12.40 1.94 -9.57
C GLN A 83 13.84 1.78 -9.04
N GLU A 84 14.83 2.32 -9.75
CA GLU A 84 16.23 2.29 -9.33
C GLU A 84 16.44 3.03 -7.99
N GLY A 85 15.77 4.15 -7.78
CA GLY A 85 15.77 4.89 -6.52
C GLY A 85 15.28 4.04 -5.35
N PHE A 86 14.19 3.29 -5.53
CA PHE A 86 13.72 2.32 -4.52
C PHE A 86 14.72 1.21 -4.29
N THR A 87 15.27 0.59 -5.34
CA THR A 87 16.27 -0.49 -5.21
C THR A 87 17.44 -0.04 -4.36
N LYS A 88 18.06 1.11 -4.68
CA LYS A 88 19.18 1.66 -3.93
C LYS A 88 18.83 1.94 -2.46
N MET A 89 17.65 2.48 -2.22
CA MET A 89 17.17 2.77 -0.86
C MET A 89 16.96 1.49 -0.04
N ILE A 90 16.37 0.46 -0.64
CA ILE A 90 16.14 -0.84 -0.01
C ILE A 90 17.47 -1.50 0.34
N ASP A 91 18.44 -1.51 -0.58
CA ASP A 91 19.78 -2.04 -0.34
C ASP A 91 20.47 -1.36 0.86
N GLU A 92 20.30 -0.05 1.01
CA GLU A 92 20.85 0.68 2.16
C GLU A 92 20.16 0.29 3.49
N VAL A 93 18.85 0.04 3.48
CA VAL A 93 18.10 -0.39 4.66
C VAL A 93 18.45 -1.84 5.04
N HIS A 94 18.60 -2.72 4.06
CA HIS A 94 18.96 -4.13 4.26
C HIS A 94 20.31 -4.31 4.96
N LYS A 95 21.26 -3.35 4.84
CA LYS A 95 22.54 -3.39 5.57
C LYS A 95 22.39 -3.45 7.09
N TYR A 96 21.19 -3.21 7.60
CA TYR A 96 20.85 -3.22 9.04
C TYR A 96 19.92 -4.37 9.43
N ASP A 97 19.85 -5.45 8.64
CA ASP A 97 18.95 -6.59 8.86
C ASP A 97 17.47 -6.13 9.07
N THR A 98 17.05 -5.14 8.30
CA THR A 98 15.68 -4.59 8.34
C THR A 98 15.00 -4.87 7.02
N LEU A 99 13.85 -5.52 7.09
CA LEU A 99 13.06 -5.83 5.90
C LEU A 99 12.24 -4.63 5.44
N CYS A 100 11.95 -4.58 4.15
CA CYS A 100 11.20 -3.52 3.50
C CYS A 100 9.92 -4.05 2.89
N THR A 101 8.77 -3.51 3.29
CA THR A 101 7.50 -3.78 2.61
C THR A 101 7.00 -2.55 1.88
N ALA A 102 6.40 -2.77 0.71
CA ALA A 102 5.72 -1.75 -0.05
C ALA A 102 4.25 -1.66 0.38
N SER A 103 3.77 -0.46 0.67
CA SER A 103 2.34 -0.23 0.88
C SER A 103 1.67 0.06 -0.44
N LEU A 104 0.92 -0.91 -0.96
CA LEU A 104 0.05 -0.73 -2.10
C LEU A 104 -1.20 0.03 -1.67
N MET A 105 -1.38 1.19 -2.27
CA MET A 105 -2.58 2.01 -2.11
C MET A 105 -3.40 1.93 -3.39
N ASN A 106 -4.34 1.02 -3.43
CA ASN A 106 -5.36 1.07 -4.46
C ASN A 106 -6.49 1.97 -3.99
N VAL A 107 -6.31 3.22 -4.27
CA VAL A 107 -7.42 4.16 -4.25
C VAL A 107 -8.00 4.13 -5.65
N GLU A 108 -9.10 3.43 -5.79
CA GLU A 108 -9.87 3.46 -7.03
C GLU A 108 -10.20 4.91 -7.41
N PRO A 109 -10.31 5.18 -8.70
CA PRO A 109 -10.90 6.42 -9.16
C PRO A 109 -12.21 6.62 -8.39
N GLN A 110 -12.41 7.81 -7.85
CA GLN A 110 -13.60 8.16 -7.05
C GLN A 110 -14.94 7.98 -7.80
N GLU A 111 -14.92 7.26 -8.89
CA GLU A 111 -16.01 7.06 -9.84
C GLU A 111 -16.74 5.73 -9.65
N LEU A 112 -16.18 4.78 -8.87
CA LEU A 112 -16.74 3.44 -8.74
C LEU A 112 -17.03 3.07 -7.28
N ASN A 113 -18.10 2.34 -7.06
CA ASN A 113 -18.45 1.71 -5.78
C ASN A 113 -18.43 0.19 -5.93
N ILE A 114 -18.10 -0.52 -4.85
CA ILE A 114 -18.21 -1.98 -4.83
C ILE A 114 -19.69 -2.43 -4.95
N SER A 115 -20.60 -1.64 -4.36
CA SER A 115 -22.03 -1.84 -4.43
C SER A 115 -22.79 -0.53 -4.24
N HIS A 116 -24.08 -0.52 -4.66
CA HIS A 116 -24.96 0.64 -4.54
C HIS A 116 -25.39 0.88 -3.09
N LEU A 117 -24.55 1.54 -2.30
CA LEU A 117 -24.96 2.03 -0.99
C LEU A 117 -24.99 3.54 -0.96
N ASP A 118 -26.19 4.09 -1.09
CA ASP A 118 -26.46 5.54 -1.00
C ASP A 118 -26.19 6.15 0.39
N LYS A 119 -25.81 5.34 1.37
CA LYS A 119 -25.91 5.72 2.79
C LYS A 119 -24.62 6.20 3.45
N TRP A 120 -23.47 6.15 2.77
CA TRP A 120 -22.18 6.42 3.42
C TRP A 120 -21.32 7.40 2.65
N ASP A 121 -21.81 8.59 2.48
CA ASP A 121 -21.19 9.71 1.79
C ASP A 121 -20.30 10.55 2.72
N PHE A 122 -19.43 9.93 3.50
CA PHE A 122 -18.49 10.68 4.33
C PHE A 122 -17.11 10.73 3.70
N ASN A 123 -16.51 11.92 3.66
CA ASN A 123 -15.11 12.09 3.33
C ASN A 123 -14.23 11.53 4.47
N PHE A 124 -12.92 11.60 4.26
CA PHE A 124 -11.93 11.14 5.24
C PHE A 124 -12.05 11.78 6.63
N GLN A 125 -12.63 12.96 6.73
CA GLN A 125 -12.84 13.72 7.99
C GLN A 125 -14.20 13.49 8.61
N GLY A 126 -15.04 12.67 7.99
CA GLY A 126 -16.40 12.39 8.46
C GLY A 126 -17.47 13.27 7.85
N ASP A 127 -17.10 14.20 6.94
CA ASP A 127 -18.05 15.07 6.27
C ASP A 127 -18.73 14.37 5.09
N TYR A 128 -19.96 14.78 4.83
CA TYR A 128 -20.71 14.32 3.67
C TYR A 128 -20.03 14.71 2.36
N ASN A 129 -19.76 13.75 1.49
CA ASN A 129 -19.21 14.00 0.16
C ASN A 129 -20.22 13.62 -0.92
N PRO A 130 -20.90 14.61 -1.53
CA PRO A 130 -21.92 14.36 -2.55
C PRO A 130 -21.35 13.70 -3.82
N ASN A 131 -20.04 13.72 -4.02
CA ASN A 131 -19.40 13.08 -5.16
C ASN A 131 -19.41 11.55 -5.11
N PHE A 132 -19.75 10.95 -3.98
CA PHE A 132 -19.93 9.51 -3.84
C PHE A 132 -21.36 9.04 -4.09
N LYS A 133 -22.29 9.96 -4.29
CA LYS A 133 -23.68 9.64 -4.56
C LYS A 133 -23.88 9.15 -5.99
N ASN A 134 -24.58 8.04 -6.15
CA ASN A 134 -24.95 7.47 -7.46
C ASN A 134 -23.77 7.00 -8.34
N LYS A 135 -22.68 6.51 -7.75
CA LYS A 135 -21.63 5.88 -8.52
C LYS A 135 -22.04 4.49 -8.98
N PRO A 136 -21.72 4.11 -10.22
CA PRO A 136 -22.03 2.77 -10.71
C PRO A 136 -21.30 1.72 -9.88
N GLU A 137 -21.94 0.58 -9.69
CA GLU A 137 -21.32 -0.60 -9.12
C GLU A 137 -20.20 -1.08 -10.05
N ILE A 138 -19.07 -1.46 -9.46
CA ILE A 138 -17.95 -2.02 -10.20
C ILE A 138 -18.34 -3.38 -10.81
N SER A 139 -18.03 -3.59 -12.08
CA SER A 139 -18.31 -4.87 -12.74
C SER A 139 -17.40 -6.00 -12.23
N ALA A 140 -17.86 -7.25 -12.30
CA ALA A 140 -17.06 -8.42 -11.98
C ALA A 140 -15.75 -8.46 -12.79
N ALA A 141 -15.82 -8.18 -14.10
CA ALA A 141 -14.65 -8.13 -14.96
C ALA A 141 -13.64 -7.07 -14.53
N ARG A 142 -14.10 -5.92 -14.01
CA ARG A 142 -13.21 -4.89 -13.46
C ARG A 142 -12.52 -5.35 -12.19
N ILE A 143 -13.24 -6.09 -11.32
CA ILE A 143 -12.64 -6.67 -10.10
C ILE A 143 -11.54 -7.67 -10.49
N GLU A 144 -11.80 -8.53 -11.48
CA GLU A 144 -10.82 -9.49 -11.99
C GLU A 144 -9.58 -8.78 -12.55
N GLY A 145 -9.77 -7.75 -13.38
CA GLY A 145 -8.67 -6.93 -13.88
C GLY A 145 -7.83 -6.29 -12.78
N MET A 146 -8.47 -5.84 -11.69
CA MET A 146 -7.76 -5.30 -10.53
C MET A 146 -6.93 -6.36 -9.79
N ILE A 147 -7.40 -7.60 -9.73
CA ILE A 147 -6.63 -8.70 -9.15
C ILE A 147 -5.37 -8.94 -9.99
N ASP A 148 -5.49 -8.94 -11.31
CA ASP A 148 -4.35 -9.07 -12.21
C ASP A 148 -3.36 -7.91 -12.05
N ASP A 149 -3.86 -6.68 -11.90
CA ASP A 149 -3.04 -5.49 -11.60
C ASP A 149 -2.27 -5.66 -10.28
N PHE A 150 -2.92 -6.15 -9.23
CA PHE A 150 -2.25 -6.44 -7.95
C PHE A 150 -1.16 -7.49 -8.09
N VAL A 151 -1.44 -8.56 -8.81
CA VAL A 151 -0.45 -9.63 -9.06
C VAL A 151 0.75 -9.08 -9.83
N TYR A 152 0.52 -8.27 -10.86
CA TYR A 152 1.58 -7.58 -11.59
C TYR A 152 2.42 -6.70 -10.69
N GLN A 153 1.78 -5.80 -9.92
CA GLN A 153 2.46 -4.89 -9.01
C GLN A 153 3.29 -5.62 -7.95
N CYS A 154 2.77 -6.71 -7.38
CA CYS A 154 3.52 -7.54 -6.43
C CYS A 154 4.78 -8.15 -7.06
N LYS A 155 4.71 -8.62 -8.31
CA LYS A 155 5.87 -9.15 -9.03
C LYS A 155 6.93 -8.07 -9.28
N GLU A 156 6.50 -6.89 -9.70
CA GLU A 156 7.40 -5.76 -9.92
C GLU A 156 8.05 -5.27 -8.62
N LEU A 157 7.30 -5.17 -7.53
CA LEU A 157 7.86 -4.81 -6.22
C LEU A 157 8.90 -5.82 -5.73
N LYS A 158 8.64 -7.11 -5.95
CA LYS A 158 9.63 -8.15 -5.66
C LYS A 158 10.90 -7.98 -6.51
N ARG A 159 10.76 -7.65 -7.79
CA ARG A 159 11.90 -7.40 -8.70
C ARG A 159 12.71 -6.17 -8.28
N ILE A 160 12.06 -5.13 -7.76
CA ILE A 160 12.69 -3.91 -7.23
C ILE A 160 13.48 -4.21 -5.94
N GLY A 161 13.13 -5.26 -5.18
CA GLY A 161 13.85 -5.70 -3.99
C GLY A 161 13.04 -5.67 -2.69
N PHE A 162 11.74 -5.36 -2.74
CA PHE A 162 10.90 -5.43 -1.55
C PHE A 162 10.72 -6.87 -1.05
N ASP A 163 10.75 -7.06 0.27
CA ASP A 163 10.56 -8.34 0.95
C ASP A 163 9.09 -8.75 1.05
N GLY A 164 8.18 -7.80 0.89
CA GLY A 164 6.76 -8.06 0.97
C GLY A 164 5.91 -6.85 0.58
N VAL A 165 4.60 -7.07 0.57
CA VAL A 165 3.61 -6.02 0.30
C VAL A 165 2.64 -5.89 1.46
N THR A 166 2.17 -4.68 1.68
CA THR A 166 1.13 -4.34 2.63
C THR A 166 -0.04 -3.73 1.86
N PHE A 167 -1.20 -4.38 1.90
CA PHE A 167 -2.41 -3.81 1.32
C PHE A 167 -3.04 -2.81 2.28
N TYR A 168 -3.30 -1.62 1.76
CA TYR A 168 -3.91 -0.58 2.57
C TYR A 168 -5.43 -0.68 2.52
N MET A 169 -6.02 -1.22 3.59
CA MET A 169 -7.43 -1.60 3.65
C MET A 169 -8.24 -0.77 4.64
N CYS A 170 -7.73 0.37 5.09
CA CYS A 170 -8.39 1.12 6.17
C CYS A 170 -9.09 2.42 5.73
N TYR A 171 -9.02 2.79 4.46
CA TYR A 171 -9.79 3.92 3.93
C TYR A 171 -11.04 3.47 3.19
N ARG A 172 -12.13 4.20 3.35
CA ARG A 172 -13.37 3.97 2.62
C ARG A 172 -13.22 4.05 1.10
N ALA A 173 -12.26 4.82 0.61
CA ALA A 173 -11.91 4.91 -0.81
C ALA A 173 -11.13 3.68 -1.32
N SER A 174 -10.69 2.78 -0.44
CA SER A 174 -10.05 1.54 -0.86
C SER A 174 -11.10 0.52 -1.26
N ILE A 175 -11.01 0.04 -2.49
CA ILE A 175 -11.89 -1.03 -2.98
C ILE A 175 -11.78 -2.29 -2.11
N LEU A 176 -10.58 -2.58 -1.60
CA LEU A 176 -10.34 -3.73 -0.72
C LEU A 176 -11.09 -3.58 0.61
N ALA A 177 -11.06 -2.37 1.22
CA ALA A 177 -11.82 -2.11 2.44
C ALA A 177 -13.33 -2.24 2.19
N ASN A 178 -13.80 -1.77 1.05
CA ASN A 178 -15.20 -1.89 0.65
C ASN A 178 -15.59 -3.34 0.39
N ALA A 179 -14.72 -4.11 -0.26
CA ALA A 179 -14.98 -5.51 -0.61
C ALA A 179 -15.16 -6.42 0.62
N ILE A 180 -14.40 -6.18 1.69
CA ILE A 180 -14.49 -6.99 2.92
C ILE A 180 -15.52 -6.47 3.93
N SER A 181 -16.11 -5.31 3.68
CA SER A 181 -17.08 -4.71 4.59
C SER A 181 -18.48 -5.31 4.39
N PRO A 182 -19.06 -6.00 5.37
CA PRO A 182 -20.42 -6.52 5.22
C PRO A 182 -21.49 -5.42 5.14
N VAL A 183 -21.12 -4.19 5.48
CA VAL A 183 -22.01 -3.02 5.37
C VAL A 183 -21.92 -2.40 3.98
N LEU A 184 -20.73 -2.32 3.40
CA LEU A 184 -20.49 -1.66 2.11
C LEU A 184 -20.63 -2.62 0.93
N ASN A 185 -20.25 -3.89 1.10
CA ASN A 185 -20.37 -4.89 0.06
C ASN A 185 -21.73 -5.58 0.16
N GLN A 186 -22.68 -5.11 -0.64
CA GLN A 186 -24.04 -5.68 -0.74
C GLN A 186 -24.23 -6.51 -2.02
N ARG A 187 -23.12 -6.92 -2.65
CA ARG A 187 -23.18 -7.76 -3.86
C ARG A 187 -23.73 -9.13 -3.54
N THR A 188 -24.42 -9.69 -4.53
CA THR A 188 -24.99 -11.04 -4.49
C THR A 188 -24.31 -12.02 -5.40
N ASP A 189 -23.25 -11.57 -6.12
CA ASP A 189 -22.41 -12.42 -6.96
C ASP A 189 -21.22 -13.00 -6.15
N GLN A 190 -20.30 -13.69 -6.84
CA GLN A 190 -19.11 -14.30 -6.23
C GLN A 190 -18.19 -13.35 -5.46
N TRP A 191 -18.36 -12.04 -5.67
CA TRP A 191 -17.59 -10.99 -5.00
C TRP A 191 -18.36 -10.38 -3.82
N GLY A 192 -19.55 -10.90 -3.53
CA GLY A 192 -20.33 -10.55 -2.37
C GLY A 192 -19.77 -11.21 -1.10
N GLY A 193 -19.74 -10.47 -0.02
CA GLY A 193 -19.36 -11.01 1.30
C GLY A 193 -20.61 -11.56 2.01
N ASN A 194 -20.69 -12.84 2.24
CA ASN A 194 -21.57 -13.47 3.23
C ASN A 194 -20.76 -13.99 4.39
#